data_368bcd9e214fedc87607d318c0f35519
#
_entry.id   368bcd9e214fedc87607d318c0f35519
#
_cell.length_a   1.000
_cell.length_b   1.000
_cell.length_c   1.000
_cell.angle_alpha   90.00
_cell.angle_beta   90.00
_cell.angle_gamma   90.00
#
_symmetry.space_group_name_H-M   'P 1'
#
loop_
_entity.id
_entity.type
_entity.pdbx_description
1 polymer ?
#
loop_
_entity_poly.entity_id
_entity_poly.type
_entity_poly.pdbx_seq_one_letter_code
_entity_poly.pdbx_strand_id
1 'polypeptide(L)'
;MERARYRQSDLRRMALGVRTIPSLFIALTSYKLLAVLLLMETFLLPGTFVVGGLALPACTLLFLACSLVCLAFAMLFRRLTFHDHSWYLGLLIACLMLGLFLLLLRELGGVGNAALASACRGLGIALVAAGLIGVHIEMARIMGALGMTQTLTFGVSAAFAAGLLYLALTLLPVPQGRWMAAFALPLVLAASFSRARRNVYRSRKTRFEEPEAEVLVPYRFIVTSVAQGVAADLLVALACVGGPFAPAWNVAGYLLAAMLTLATMLVCKLDFNRSVYQIGFPLVGLGLLCAGIAGAPLGAPGAVMQVTGFLYLDLVLWGLGSYLIKNCRQPATWVAACPTTSLMAGRTLGAVLGAALLQLLPGGVGWNALLCTAAFCFVMAALLLSNAANLRTGWGFVRPGGPDDGTNAHRACQIVAEDFSLTQREFEVLRRIVAGESRADVAEALFIAPNTVKTHLHSIYAKLDVHNVHDLRAYVDNRRRSFSPSSENEEILENDA
;
A
#
# COMPACT_ATOMS: atom_id res chain seq x y z
N MET A 1 -24.76 24.13 3.29
CA MET A 1 -23.98 24.45 4.51
C MET A 1 -23.59 23.21 5.32
N GLU A 2 -24.46 22.24 5.58
CA GLU A 2 -24.13 21.01 6.36
C GLU A 2 -22.99 20.18 5.76
N ARG A 3 -22.99 19.94 4.44
CA ARG A 3 -21.89 19.20 3.78
C ARG A 3 -20.51 19.88 3.93
N ALA A 4 -20.47 21.21 4.00
CA ALA A 4 -19.22 21.94 4.22
C ALA A 4 -18.73 21.84 5.68
N ARG A 5 -19.65 21.88 6.65
CA ARG A 5 -19.33 21.67 8.08
C ARG A 5 -18.86 20.25 8.34
N TYR A 6 -19.48 19.25 7.71
CA TYR A 6 -19.08 17.85 7.82
C TYR A 6 -17.65 17.63 7.28
N ARG A 7 -17.33 18.16 6.08
CA ARG A 7 -15.96 18.11 5.52
C ARG A 7 -14.93 18.80 6.42
N GLN A 8 -15.27 19.91 7.05
CA GLN A 8 -14.36 20.63 7.93
C GLN A 8 -14.08 19.85 9.22
N SER A 9 -15.05 19.10 9.73
CA SER A 9 -14.87 18.20 10.87
C SER A 9 -13.94 17.03 10.52
N ASP A 10 -14.07 16.45 9.33
CA ASP A 10 -13.21 15.34 8.90
C ASP A 10 -11.76 15.77 8.69
N LEU A 11 -11.53 16.95 8.10
CA LEU A 11 -10.16 17.50 7.97
C LEU A 11 -9.52 17.78 9.34
N ARG A 12 -10.29 18.28 10.31
CA ARG A 12 -9.80 18.47 11.68
C ARG A 12 -9.46 17.15 12.35
N ARG A 13 -10.30 16.11 12.20
CA ARG A 13 -10.03 14.76 12.72
C ARG A 13 -8.77 14.15 12.10
N MET A 14 -8.58 14.32 10.78
CA MET A 14 -7.36 13.89 10.09
C MET A 14 -6.13 14.61 10.63
N ALA A 15 -6.18 15.93 10.77
CA ALA A 15 -5.07 16.72 11.32
C ALA A 15 -4.74 16.34 12.77
N LEU A 16 -5.75 16.10 13.60
CA LEU A 16 -5.57 15.60 14.97
C LEU A 16 -4.93 14.20 14.96
N GLY A 17 -5.39 13.30 14.09
CA GLY A 17 -4.80 11.96 13.95
C GLY A 17 -3.29 11.99 13.68
N VAL A 18 -2.82 12.86 12.79
CA VAL A 18 -1.37 13.02 12.53
C VAL A 18 -0.62 13.61 13.73
N ARG A 19 -1.25 14.51 14.49
CA ARG A 19 -0.66 15.11 15.70
C ARG A 19 -0.51 14.12 16.87
N THR A 20 -1.33 13.07 16.92
CA THR A 20 -1.26 12.08 18.03
C THR A 20 0.01 11.23 17.98
N ILE A 21 0.57 10.95 16.79
CA ILE A 21 1.79 10.14 16.63
C ILE A 21 2.77 10.84 15.66
N PRO A 22 3.36 11.97 16.05
CA PRO A 22 4.24 12.73 15.16
C PRO A 22 5.49 11.94 14.74
N SER A 23 5.96 11.04 15.57
CA SER A 23 7.08 10.15 15.25
C SER A 23 6.77 9.21 14.07
N LEU A 24 5.53 8.76 13.92
CA LEU A 24 5.10 7.94 12.79
C LEU A 24 5.05 8.76 11.49
N PHE A 25 4.57 9.99 11.57
CA PHE A 25 4.58 10.91 10.43
C PHE A 25 6.00 11.15 9.90
N ILE A 26 6.96 11.45 10.80
CA ILE A 26 8.36 11.64 10.44
C ILE A 26 8.95 10.36 9.85
N ALA A 27 8.69 9.20 10.46
CA ALA A 27 9.18 7.91 9.96
C ALA A 27 8.65 7.61 8.55
N LEU A 28 7.35 7.80 8.31
CA LEU A 28 6.74 7.54 7.02
C LEU A 28 7.20 8.52 5.95
N THR A 29 7.37 9.80 6.30
CA THR A 29 7.93 10.82 5.41
C THR A 29 9.35 10.47 5.00
N SER A 30 10.21 10.10 5.97
CA SER A 30 11.59 9.68 5.71
C SER A 30 11.64 8.41 4.85
N TYR A 31 10.77 7.43 5.11
CA TYR A 31 10.65 6.22 4.30
C TYR A 31 10.21 6.52 2.87
N LYS A 32 9.16 7.34 2.67
CA LYS A 32 8.68 7.72 1.33
C LYS A 32 9.77 8.48 0.54
N LEU A 33 10.46 9.42 1.18
CA LEU A 33 11.54 10.16 0.54
C LEU A 33 12.72 9.24 0.18
N LEU A 34 13.09 8.31 1.07
CA LEU A 34 14.12 7.32 0.81
C LEU A 34 13.71 6.40 -0.36
N ALA A 35 12.46 5.96 -0.42
CA ALA A 35 11.95 5.14 -1.52
C ALA A 35 12.02 5.89 -2.87
N VAL A 36 11.78 7.21 -2.91
CA VAL A 36 11.98 8.01 -4.13
C VAL A 36 13.43 7.95 -4.57
N LEU A 37 14.36 8.23 -3.66
CA LEU A 37 15.78 8.25 -3.96
C LEU A 37 16.31 6.90 -4.43
N LEU A 38 15.81 5.80 -3.85
CA LEU A 38 16.30 4.45 -4.14
C LEU A 38 15.62 3.79 -5.35
N LEU A 39 14.31 4.03 -5.51
CA LEU A 39 13.49 3.27 -6.47
C LEU A 39 13.01 4.11 -7.67
N MET A 40 12.96 5.43 -7.58
CA MET A 40 12.46 6.31 -8.65
C MET A 40 13.57 7.07 -9.36
N GLU A 41 14.71 7.21 -8.73
CA GLU A 41 15.88 7.86 -9.32
C GLU A 41 16.96 6.85 -9.73
N THR A 42 17.68 7.17 -10.79
CA THR A 42 18.75 6.30 -11.29
C THR A 42 20.13 6.67 -10.73
N PHE A 43 20.22 7.66 -9.84
CA PHE A 43 21.50 8.18 -9.39
C PHE A 43 22.35 7.20 -8.54
N LEU A 44 21.69 6.32 -7.76
CA LEU A 44 22.36 5.30 -6.96
C LEU A 44 22.94 4.15 -7.79
N LEU A 45 22.31 3.85 -8.90
CA LEU A 45 22.68 2.78 -9.81
C LEU A 45 22.68 3.32 -11.24
N PRO A 46 23.61 4.25 -11.53
CA PRO A 46 23.71 4.83 -12.87
C PRO A 46 24.14 3.79 -13.90
N GLY A 47 23.76 4.04 -15.14
CA GLY A 47 24.16 3.26 -16.30
C GLY A 47 23.27 2.04 -16.59
N THR A 48 23.73 1.25 -17.52
CA THR A 48 23.07 0.04 -18.02
C THR A 48 23.98 -1.17 -17.85
N PHE A 49 23.40 -2.35 -17.83
CA PHE A 49 24.12 -3.62 -17.94
C PHE A 49 23.49 -4.46 -19.05
N VAL A 50 24.27 -5.36 -19.66
CA VAL A 50 23.82 -6.17 -20.80
C VAL A 50 23.62 -7.62 -20.36
N VAL A 51 22.42 -8.15 -20.61
CA VAL A 51 22.08 -9.56 -20.39
C VAL A 51 21.39 -10.09 -21.65
N GLY A 52 21.93 -11.15 -22.25
CA GLY A 52 21.33 -11.76 -23.44
C GLY A 52 21.21 -10.79 -24.62
N GLY A 53 22.11 -9.80 -24.73
CA GLY A 53 22.05 -8.76 -25.77
C GLY A 53 21.14 -7.57 -25.42
N LEU A 54 20.35 -7.64 -24.33
CA LEU A 54 19.48 -6.55 -23.89
C LEU A 54 20.24 -5.59 -22.95
N ALA A 55 20.22 -4.30 -23.25
CA ALA A 55 20.72 -3.26 -22.37
C ALA A 55 19.65 -2.84 -21.36
N LEU A 56 19.80 -3.26 -20.12
CA LEU A 56 18.86 -3.01 -19.03
C LEU A 56 19.35 -1.87 -18.13
N PRO A 57 18.47 -1.00 -17.61
CA PRO A 57 18.83 -0.04 -16.58
C PRO A 57 19.38 -0.76 -15.34
N ALA A 58 20.40 -0.20 -14.73
CA ALA A 58 21.04 -0.83 -13.58
C ALA A 58 20.13 -0.95 -12.34
N CYS A 59 19.13 -0.04 -12.19
CA CYS A 59 18.11 -0.12 -11.14
C CYS A 59 17.23 -1.39 -11.23
N THR A 60 17.14 -2.04 -12.39
CA THR A 60 16.42 -3.32 -12.56
C THR A 60 16.96 -4.41 -11.64
N LEU A 61 18.27 -4.40 -11.34
CA LEU A 61 18.86 -5.32 -10.38
C LEU A 61 18.34 -5.10 -8.96
N LEU A 62 18.08 -3.84 -8.59
CA LEU A 62 17.49 -3.53 -7.28
C LEU A 62 16.05 -4.00 -7.19
N PHE A 63 15.26 -3.82 -8.25
CA PHE A 63 13.87 -4.31 -8.28
C PHE A 63 13.81 -5.83 -8.18
N LEU A 64 14.69 -6.53 -8.90
CA LEU A 64 14.79 -7.98 -8.82
C LEU A 64 15.21 -8.43 -7.40
N ALA A 65 16.21 -7.78 -6.80
CA ALA A 65 16.64 -8.08 -5.44
C ALA A 65 15.51 -7.82 -4.43
N CYS A 66 14.79 -6.69 -4.54
CA CYS A 66 13.63 -6.38 -3.71
C CYS A 66 12.53 -7.44 -3.87
N SER A 67 12.25 -7.88 -5.09
CA SER A 67 11.26 -8.92 -5.37
C SER A 67 11.63 -10.25 -4.69
N LEU A 68 12.90 -10.68 -4.80
CA LEU A 68 13.38 -11.91 -4.18
C LEU A 68 13.34 -11.84 -2.65
N VAL A 69 13.72 -10.71 -2.06
CA VAL A 69 13.64 -10.50 -0.61
C VAL A 69 12.19 -10.53 -0.14
N CYS A 70 11.28 -9.82 -0.83
CA CYS A 70 9.84 -9.86 -0.53
C CYS A 70 9.28 -11.27 -0.63
N LEU A 71 9.66 -12.01 -1.67
CA LEU A 71 9.22 -13.40 -1.86
C LEU A 71 9.69 -14.28 -0.69
N ALA A 72 10.95 -14.11 -0.24
CA ALA A 72 11.46 -14.82 0.93
C ALA A 72 10.64 -14.49 2.20
N PHE A 73 10.29 -13.22 2.43
CA PHE A 73 9.41 -12.82 3.53
C PHE A 73 7.99 -13.42 3.38
N ALA A 74 7.43 -13.42 2.17
CA ALA A 74 6.14 -14.02 1.90
C ALA A 74 6.12 -15.55 2.13
N MET A 75 7.18 -16.25 1.72
CA MET A 75 7.26 -17.71 1.89
C MET A 75 7.57 -18.13 3.34
N LEU A 76 8.34 -17.32 4.06
CA LEU A 76 8.82 -17.63 5.40
C LEU A 76 8.02 -16.94 6.52
N PHE A 77 6.93 -16.21 6.20
CA PHE A 77 6.24 -15.35 7.16
C PHE A 77 5.83 -16.06 8.46
N ARG A 78 5.42 -17.34 8.41
CA ARG A 78 5.05 -18.15 9.58
C ARG A 78 6.24 -18.55 10.47
N ARG A 79 7.46 -18.50 9.93
CA ARG A 79 8.71 -18.84 10.62
C ARG A 79 9.47 -17.62 11.13
N LEU A 80 9.05 -16.43 10.71
CA LEU A 80 9.73 -15.18 11.07
C LEU A 80 9.17 -14.65 12.39
N THR A 81 9.81 -15.02 13.51
CA THR A 81 9.43 -14.59 14.86
C THR A 81 10.29 -13.45 15.42
N PHE A 82 11.42 -13.14 14.76
CA PHE A 82 12.43 -12.19 15.26
C PHE A 82 12.05 -10.71 15.09
N HIS A 83 11.02 -10.38 14.34
CA HIS A 83 10.55 -9.02 14.13
C HIS A 83 10.01 -8.33 15.40
N ASP A 84 9.66 -9.09 16.43
CA ASP A 84 9.26 -8.53 17.72
C ASP A 84 10.44 -8.01 18.56
N HIS A 85 11.66 -8.39 18.19
CA HIS A 85 12.85 -7.99 18.89
C HIS A 85 13.29 -6.57 18.55
N SER A 86 13.76 -5.84 19.53
CA SER A 86 14.21 -4.44 19.35
C SER A 86 15.44 -4.30 18.44
N TRP A 87 16.31 -5.32 18.41
CA TRP A 87 17.51 -5.33 17.58
C TRP A 87 17.23 -5.47 16.09
N TYR A 88 16.07 -6.03 15.72
CA TYR A 88 15.75 -6.31 14.32
C TYR A 88 15.72 -5.05 13.45
N LEU A 89 15.08 -3.97 13.93
CA LEU A 89 15.11 -2.69 13.22
C LEU A 89 16.52 -2.14 13.06
N GLY A 90 17.37 -2.28 14.09
CA GLY A 90 18.77 -1.90 14.01
C GLY A 90 19.54 -2.66 12.93
N LEU A 91 19.28 -3.96 12.80
CA LEU A 91 19.86 -4.79 11.74
C LEU A 91 19.43 -4.33 10.35
N LEU A 92 18.14 -4.05 10.14
CA LEU A 92 17.62 -3.56 8.85
C LEU A 92 18.28 -2.23 8.44
N ILE A 93 18.41 -1.31 9.39
CA ILE A 93 19.06 -0.02 9.14
C ILE A 93 20.58 -0.22 8.89
N ALA A 94 21.23 -1.12 9.62
CA ALA A 94 22.66 -1.45 9.39
C ALA A 94 22.87 -2.05 7.99
N CYS A 95 22.00 -2.96 7.54
CA CYS A 95 22.03 -3.50 6.18
C CYS A 95 21.89 -2.40 5.14
N LEU A 96 20.91 -1.49 5.34
CA LEU A 96 20.67 -0.38 4.44
C LEU A 96 21.88 0.56 4.36
N MET A 97 22.44 0.96 5.50
CA MET A 97 23.62 1.84 5.58
C MET A 97 24.88 1.20 4.96
N LEU A 98 25.14 -0.07 5.27
CA LEU A 98 26.27 -0.80 4.69
C LEU A 98 26.10 -0.97 3.18
N GLY A 99 24.89 -1.28 2.72
CA GLY A 99 24.61 -1.38 1.30
C GLY A 99 24.83 -0.08 0.56
N LEU A 100 24.35 1.04 1.09
CA LEU A 100 24.60 2.39 0.55
C LEU A 100 26.08 2.73 0.54
N PHE A 101 26.80 2.38 1.59
CA PHE A 101 28.26 2.59 1.67
C PHE A 101 29.02 1.83 0.59
N LEU A 102 28.69 0.56 0.35
CA LEU A 102 29.29 -0.25 -0.72
C LEU A 102 29.01 0.32 -2.11
N LEU A 103 27.82 0.86 -2.33
CA LEU A 103 27.48 1.53 -3.60
C LEU A 103 28.25 2.83 -3.77
N LEU A 104 28.40 3.63 -2.70
CA LEU A 104 29.18 4.86 -2.72
C LEU A 104 30.68 4.63 -2.96
N LEU A 105 31.27 3.62 -2.33
CA LEU A 105 32.68 3.25 -2.53
C LEU A 105 33.01 3.01 -4.01
N ARG A 106 32.08 2.39 -4.73
CA ARG A 106 32.22 2.16 -6.17
C ARG A 106 32.19 3.47 -6.95
N GLU A 107 31.23 4.36 -6.65
CA GLU A 107 31.08 5.66 -7.33
C GLU A 107 32.32 6.54 -7.15
N LEU A 108 32.97 6.49 -5.98
CA LEU A 108 34.18 7.24 -5.68
C LEU A 108 35.44 6.63 -6.33
N GLY A 109 35.30 5.53 -7.10
CA GLY A 109 36.44 4.88 -7.72
C GLY A 109 37.41 4.18 -6.73
N GLY A 110 36.96 3.99 -5.48
CA GLY A 110 37.77 3.43 -4.40
C GLY A 110 38.14 1.95 -4.57
N VAL A 111 37.67 1.29 -5.63
CA VAL A 111 37.88 -0.13 -5.89
C VAL A 111 38.56 -0.30 -7.25
N GLY A 112 39.89 -0.44 -7.27
CA GLY A 112 40.69 -0.58 -8.50
C GLY A 112 40.51 -1.93 -9.24
N ASN A 113 39.97 -2.96 -8.58
CA ASN A 113 39.77 -4.28 -9.17
C ASN A 113 38.31 -4.42 -9.66
N ALA A 114 38.10 -4.67 -10.95
CA ALA A 114 36.77 -4.79 -11.57
C ALA A 114 35.93 -5.93 -10.95
N ALA A 115 36.51 -7.05 -10.59
CA ALA A 115 35.80 -8.15 -9.94
C ALA A 115 35.31 -7.76 -8.54
N LEU A 116 36.15 -7.09 -7.76
CA LEU A 116 35.79 -6.58 -6.44
C LEU A 116 34.73 -5.47 -6.54
N ALA A 117 34.84 -4.59 -7.53
CA ALA A 117 33.84 -3.54 -7.77
C ALA A 117 32.45 -4.14 -8.11
N SER A 118 32.40 -5.20 -8.92
CA SER A 118 31.15 -5.92 -9.23
C SER A 118 30.58 -6.64 -8.03
N ALA A 119 31.42 -7.27 -7.20
CA ALA A 119 31.00 -7.91 -5.96
C ALA A 119 30.46 -6.90 -4.94
N CYS A 120 31.11 -5.76 -4.75
CA CYS A 120 30.63 -4.66 -3.91
C CYS A 120 29.26 -4.14 -4.39
N ARG A 121 29.07 -4.01 -5.70
CA ARG A 121 27.80 -3.62 -6.29
C ARG A 121 26.69 -4.63 -5.98
N GLY A 122 26.93 -5.92 -6.25
CA GLY A 122 25.96 -6.98 -6.01
C GLY A 122 25.57 -7.09 -4.54
N LEU A 123 26.57 -7.10 -3.64
CA LEU A 123 26.33 -7.12 -2.20
C LEU A 123 25.62 -5.84 -1.71
N GLY A 124 26.03 -4.67 -2.22
CA GLY A 124 25.39 -3.40 -1.90
C GLY A 124 23.90 -3.39 -2.27
N ILE A 125 23.55 -3.84 -3.48
CA ILE A 125 22.16 -3.97 -3.93
C ILE A 125 21.36 -4.92 -3.03
N ALA A 126 21.93 -6.10 -2.72
CA ALA A 126 21.26 -7.09 -1.87
C ALA A 126 20.98 -6.55 -0.45
N LEU A 127 21.95 -5.86 0.14
CA LEU A 127 21.82 -5.26 1.47
C LEU A 127 20.81 -4.08 1.48
N VAL A 128 20.85 -3.22 0.46
CA VAL A 128 19.85 -2.14 0.30
C VAL A 128 18.45 -2.74 0.16
N ALA A 129 18.29 -3.77 -0.68
CA ALA A 129 16.99 -4.44 -0.84
C ALA A 129 16.50 -5.06 0.48
N ALA A 130 17.37 -5.77 1.21
CA ALA A 130 17.03 -6.39 2.50
C ALA A 130 16.58 -5.32 3.53
N GLY A 131 17.34 -4.24 3.67
CA GLY A 131 17.03 -3.16 4.59
C GLY A 131 15.75 -2.41 4.22
N LEU A 132 15.59 -2.03 2.94
CA LEU A 132 14.43 -1.29 2.45
C LEU A 132 13.13 -2.10 2.59
N ILE A 133 13.15 -3.36 2.15
CA ILE A 133 11.98 -4.23 2.20
C ILE A 133 11.64 -4.62 3.63
N GLY A 134 12.64 -4.93 4.47
CA GLY A 134 12.37 -5.19 5.89
C GLY A 134 11.70 -4.00 6.58
N VAL A 135 12.17 -2.78 6.34
CA VAL A 135 11.53 -1.54 6.84
C VAL A 135 10.12 -1.37 6.27
N HIS A 136 9.92 -1.67 4.98
CA HIS A 136 8.59 -1.62 4.34
C HIS A 136 7.58 -2.52 5.06
N ILE A 137 7.96 -3.76 5.34
CA ILE A 137 7.10 -4.73 6.02
C ILE A 137 6.78 -4.26 7.45
N GLU A 138 7.78 -3.79 8.20
CA GLU A 138 7.56 -3.25 9.54
C GLU A 138 6.65 -2.01 9.53
N MET A 139 6.79 -1.15 8.52
CA MET A 139 5.91 0.01 8.34
C MET A 139 4.47 -0.43 8.07
N ALA A 140 4.27 -1.41 7.20
CA ALA A 140 2.95 -1.97 6.90
C ALA A 140 2.30 -2.63 8.13
N ARG A 141 3.08 -3.26 9.01
CA ARG A 141 2.59 -3.81 10.29
C ARG A 141 2.02 -2.73 11.20
N ILE A 142 2.75 -1.62 11.38
CA ILE A 142 2.25 -0.50 12.19
C ILE A 142 1.00 0.13 11.54
N MET A 143 1.00 0.33 10.22
CA MET A 143 -0.15 0.86 9.51
C MET A 143 -1.37 -0.07 9.59
N GLY A 144 -1.15 -1.38 9.55
CA GLY A 144 -2.19 -2.38 9.78
C GLY A 144 -2.86 -2.24 11.15
N ALA A 145 -2.10 -1.91 12.20
CA ALA A 145 -2.66 -1.64 13.53
C ALA A 145 -3.54 -0.38 13.58
N LEU A 146 -3.21 0.64 12.78
CA LEU A 146 -3.97 1.89 12.73
C LEU A 146 -5.31 1.74 12.00
N GLY A 147 -5.34 0.98 10.91
CA GLY A 147 -6.48 0.79 10.02
C GLY A 147 -6.52 1.80 8.87
N MET A 148 -7.45 1.57 7.93
CA MET A 148 -7.49 2.21 6.62
C MET A 148 -7.46 3.74 6.65
N THR A 149 -8.39 4.36 7.36
CA THR A 149 -8.53 5.85 7.37
C THR A 149 -7.27 6.52 7.91
N GLN A 150 -6.73 6.04 9.02
CA GLN A 150 -5.51 6.59 9.60
C GLN A 150 -4.30 6.33 8.69
N THR A 151 -4.17 5.14 8.11
CA THR A 151 -3.11 4.80 7.16
C THR A 151 -3.11 5.74 5.95
N LEU A 152 -4.28 6.00 5.37
CA LEU A 152 -4.41 6.94 4.25
C LEU A 152 -4.10 8.38 4.68
N THR A 153 -4.55 8.80 5.85
CA THR A 153 -4.26 10.14 6.37
C THR A 153 -2.76 10.36 6.57
N PHE A 154 -2.08 9.41 7.23
CA PHE A 154 -0.62 9.45 7.38
C PHE A 154 0.09 9.32 6.03
N GLY A 155 -0.37 8.43 5.15
CA GLY A 155 0.19 8.20 3.81
C GLY A 155 0.15 9.44 2.94
N VAL A 156 -1.01 10.10 2.86
CA VAL A 156 -1.20 11.36 2.10
C VAL A 156 -0.35 12.49 2.67
N SER A 157 -0.39 12.67 4.00
CA SER A 157 0.40 13.73 4.66
C SER A 157 1.90 13.51 4.47
N ALA A 158 2.36 12.27 4.60
CA ALA A 158 3.77 11.91 4.41
C ALA A 158 4.20 12.02 2.94
N ALA A 159 3.35 11.63 1.98
CA ALA A 159 3.64 11.80 0.56
C ALA A 159 3.76 13.28 0.18
N PHE A 160 2.86 14.12 0.68
CA PHE A 160 2.94 15.55 0.46
C PHE A 160 4.23 16.16 1.05
N ALA A 161 4.55 15.83 2.30
CA ALA A 161 5.78 16.29 2.95
C ALA A 161 7.04 15.75 2.26
N ALA A 162 7.05 14.49 1.83
CA ALA A 162 8.15 13.90 1.06
C ALA A 162 8.34 14.62 -0.28
N GLY A 163 7.27 14.96 -0.98
CA GLY A 163 7.33 15.76 -2.22
C GLY A 163 7.97 17.13 -2.02
N LEU A 164 7.60 17.85 -0.94
CA LEU A 164 8.22 19.13 -0.60
C LEU A 164 9.69 19.00 -0.22
N LEU A 165 10.05 17.99 0.59
CA LEU A 165 11.44 17.73 0.95
C LEU A 165 12.26 17.30 -0.26
N TYR A 166 11.68 16.53 -1.17
CA TYR A 166 12.33 16.15 -2.41
C TYR A 166 12.60 17.38 -3.31
N LEU A 167 11.64 18.31 -3.39
CA LEU A 167 11.86 19.61 -4.05
C LEU A 167 13.05 20.33 -3.44
N ALA A 168 13.12 20.41 -2.11
CA ALA A 168 14.27 21.05 -1.44
C ALA A 168 15.60 20.35 -1.78
N LEU A 169 15.62 19.01 -1.88
CA LEU A 169 16.81 18.26 -2.28
C LEU A 169 17.23 18.52 -3.73
N THR A 170 16.30 18.83 -4.62
CA THR A 170 16.63 19.16 -6.02
C THR A 170 17.36 20.51 -6.15
N LEU A 171 17.26 21.36 -5.14
CA LEU A 171 17.97 22.65 -5.07
C LEU A 171 19.41 22.50 -4.56
N LEU A 172 19.77 21.35 -3.99
CA LEU A 172 21.13 21.08 -3.53
C LEU A 172 22.04 20.63 -4.67
N PRO A 173 23.37 20.86 -4.55
CA PRO A 173 24.33 20.37 -5.53
C PRO A 173 24.24 18.85 -5.71
N VAL A 174 24.14 18.40 -6.94
CA VAL A 174 24.11 16.97 -7.32
C VAL A 174 25.54 16.53 -7.65
N PRO A 175 25.99 15.34 -7.23
CA PRO A 175 25.25 14.27 -6.52
C PRO A 175 25.36 14.33 -4.99
N GLN A 176 26.21 15.20 -4.42
CA GLN A 176 26.57 15.17 -2.99
C GLN A 176 25.36 15.31 -2.07
N GLY A 177 24.44 16.23 -2.37
CA GLY A 177 23.23 16.44 -1.57
C GLY A 177 22.34 15.20 -1.49
N ARG A 178 22.24 14.44 -2.58
CA ARG A 178 21.45 13.21 -2.64
C ARG A 178 22.10 12.08 -1.84
N TRP A 179 23.42 11.92 -1.90
CA TRP A 179 24.12 10.95 -1.08
C TRP A 179 24.02 11.28 0.41
N MET A 180 24.16 12.55 0.79
CA MET A 180 23.95 12.98 2.18
C MET A 180 22.54 12.64 2.65
N ALA A 181 21.52 12.92 1.85
CA ALA A 181 20.13 12.54 2.16
C ALA A 181 19.95 11.03 2.28
N ALA A 182 20.51 10.24 1.35
CA ALA A 182 20.44 8.79 1.35
C ALA A 182 21.03 8.17 2.63
N PHE A 183 22.06 8.77 3.24
CA PHE A 183 22.63 8.34 4.51
C PHE A 183 21.90 8.92 5.73
N ALA A 184 21.41 10.15 5.68
CA ALA A 184 20.71 10.79 6.78
C ALA A 184 19.31 10.19 7.02
N LEU A 185 18.56 9.92 5.96
CA LEU A 185 17.18 9.42 6.04
C LEU A 185 17.02 8.11 6.80
N PRO A 186 17.86 7.06 6.62
CA PRO A 186 17.78 5.85 7.41
C PRO A 186 17.97 6.07 8.91
N LEU A 187 18.81 7.03 9.31
CA LEU A 187 19.04 7.36 10.72
C LEU A 187 17.82 8.07 11.33
N VAL A 188 17.25 9.05 10.61
CA VAL A 188 16.01 9.72 11.02
C VAL A 188 14.87 8.73 11.09
N LEU A 189 14.77 7.82 10.12
CA LEU A 189 13.80 6.74 10.08
C LEU A 189 13.95 5.83 11.30
N ALA A 190 15.16 5.36 11.63
CA ALA A 190 15.43 4.50 12.78
C ALA A 190 14.97 5.15 14.11
N ALA A 191 15.34 6.42 14.32
CA ALA A 191 15.01 7.15 15.54
C ALA A 191 13.49 7.39 15.67
N SER A 192 12.84 7.86 14.59
CA SER A 192 11.42 8.18 14.58
C SER A 192 10.55 6.92 14.61
N PHE A 193 10.92 5.88 13.88
CA PHE A 193 10.20 4.63 13.82
C PHE A 193 10.25 3.84 15.14
N SER A 194 11.40 3.82 15.81
CA SER A 194 11.53 3.22 17.14
C SER A 194 10.61 3.88 18.17
N ARG A 195 10.41 5.20 18.08
CA ARG A 195 9.46 5.94 18.92
C ARG A 195 8.01 5.62 18.54
N ALA A 196 7.69 5.64 17.23
CA ALA A 196 6.37 5.33 16.72
C ALA A 196 5.93 3.92 17.11
N ARG A 197 6.81 2.93 16.96
CA ARG A 197 6.57 1.54 17.36
C ARG A 197 6.20 1.43 18.85
N ARG A 198 6.98 2.06 19.72
CA ARG A 198 6.70 2.07 21.16
C ARG A 198 5.34 2.71 21.48
N ASN A 199 5.00 3.83 20.85
CA ASN A 199 3.74 4.53 21.09
C ASN A 199 2.53 3.71 20.61
N VAL A 200 2.59 3.14 19.39
CA VAL A 200 1.49 2.35 18.84
C VAL A 200 1.27 1.05 19.62
N TYR A 201 2.33 0.33 19.98
CA TYR A 201 2.20 -0.94 20.71
C TYR A 201 1.87 -0.74 22.20
N ARG A 202 2.22 0.40 22.80
CA ARG A 202 1.90 0.72 24.20
C ARG A 202 0.43 1.11 24.37
N SER A 203 -0.13 1.85 23.41
CA SER A 203 -1.53 2.29 23.46
C SER A 203 -2.51 1.19 23.05
N ARG A 204 -2.06 0.19 22.32
CA ARG A 204 -2.87 -0.91 21.81
C ARG A 204 -2.28 -2.21 22.32
N LYS A 205 -2.97 -2.91 23.22
CA LYS A 205 -2.63 -4.28 23.68
C LYS A 205 -2.74 -5.33 22.55
N THR A 206 -2.42 -4.96 21.33
CA THR A 206 -2.46 -5.83 20.16
C THR A 206 -1.17 -6.64 20.14
N ARG A 207 -1.19 -7.84 20.72
CA ARG A 207 -0.32 -8.91 20.26
C ARG A 207 -0.68 -9.17 18.81
N PHE A 208 0.26 -8.97 17.90
CA PHE A 208 0.17 -9.45 16.53
C PHE A 208 0.47 -10.96 16.54
N GLU A 209 -0.38 -11.75 17.15
CA GLU A 209 -0.41 -13.17 16.90
C GLU A 209 -0.89 -13.29 15.45
N GLU A 210 0.00 -13.72 14.57
CA GLU A 210 -0.38 -14.06 13.21
C GLU A 210 -1.33 -15.26 13.32
N PRO A 211 -2.60 -15.11 12.95
CA PRO A 211 -3.56 -16.19 13.10
C PRO A 211 -3.15 -17.35 12.21
N GLU A 212 -3.40 -18.59 12.63
CA GLU A 212 -3.28 -19.81 11.83
C GLU A 212 -4.27 -19.84 10.65
N ALA A 213 -5.04 -18.76 10.46
CA ALA A 213 -6.08 -18.64 9.45
C ALA A 213 -5.54 -18.77 8.02
N GLU A 214 -6.39 -19.27 7.12
CA GLU A 214 -6.14 -19.28 5.68
C GLU A 214 -5.79 -17.88 5.19
N VAL A 215 -4.68 -17.77 4.46
CA VAL A 215 -4.20 -16.51 3.94
C VAL A 215 -4.91 -16.17 2.64
N LEU A 216 -5.74 -15.15 2.67
CA LEU A 216 -6.55 -14.69 1.54
C LEU A 216 -6.14 -13.27 1.12
N VAL A 217 -5.16 -13.15 0.23
CA VAL A 217 -4.90 -11.89 -0.47
C VAL A 217 -5.71 -11.90 -1.77
N PRO A 218 -6.55 -10.89 -2.01
CA PRO A 218 -7.34 -10.81 -3.23
C PRO A 218 -6.45 -10.83 -4.48
N TYR A 219 -6.72 -11.72 -5.43
CA TYR A 219 -5.92 -11.82 -6.67
C TYR A 219 -5.82 -10.48 -7.42
N ARG A 220 -6.84 -9.64 -7.33
CA ARG A 220 -6.84 -8.29 -7.93
C ARG A 220 -5.78 -7.38 -7.32
N PHE A 221 -5.47 -7.54 -6.03
CA PHE A 221 -4.39 -6.82 -5.38
C PHE A 221 -3.05 -7.15 -6.04
N ILE A 222 -2.80 -8.44 -6.30
CA ILE A 222 -1.60 -8.94 -6.96
C ILE A 222 -1.53 -8.42 -8.40
N VAL A 223 -2.60 -8.63 -9.19
CA VAL A 223 -2.67 -8.22 -10.60
C VAL A 223 -2.49 -6.71 -10.76
N THR A 224 -3.14 -5.91 -9.90
CA THR A 224 -2.99 -4.45 -9.89
C THR A 224 -1.55 -4.04 -9.61
N SER A 225 -0.89 -4.69 -8.65
CA SER A 225 0.51 -4.40 -8.30
C SER A 225 1.47 -4.75 -9.44
N VAL A 226 1.27 -5.89 -10.13
CA VAL A 226 2.06 -6.25 -11.33
C VAL A 226 1.86 -5.21 -12.44
N ALA A 227 0.61 -4.89 -12.76
CA ALA A 227 0.29 -3.93 -13.82
C ALA A 227 0.88 -2.54 -13.54
N GLN A 228 0.78 -2.08 -12.29
CA GLN A 228 1.38 -0.83 -11.82
C GLN A 228 2.90 -0.82 -12.01
N GLY A 229 3.58 -1.93 -11.66
CA GLY A 229 5.02 -2.08 -11.82
C GLY A 229 5.44 -2.09 -13.29
N VAL A 230 4.78 -2.88 -14.14
CA VAL A 230 5.06 -2.95 -15.58
C VAL A 230 4.92 -1.58 -16.22
N ALA A 231 3.83 -0.87 -15.95
CA ALA A 231 3.61 0.46 -16.51
C ALA A 231 4.66 1.49 -16.09
N ALA A 232 5.10 1.45 -14.83
CA ALA A 232 6.10 2.38 -14.33
C ALA A 232 7.44 2.24 -15.06
N ASP A 233 7.96 1.02 -15.18
CA ASP A 233 9.31 0.82 -15.70
C ASP A 233 9.36 0.58 -17.21
N LEU A 234 8.25 0.34 -17.87
CA LEU A 234 8.14 0.46 -19.31
C LEU A 234 8.54 1.88 -19.77
N LEU A 235 8.12 2.92 -19.03
CA LEU A 235 8.51 4.31 -19.31
C LEU A 235 9.94 4.65 -18.87
N VAL A 236 10.44 4.03 -17.79
CA VAL A 236 11.83 4.23 -17.35
C VAL A 236 12.82 3.68 -18.38
N ALA A 237 12.54 2.55 -19.00
CA ALA A 237 13.34 2.02 -20.11
C ALA A 237 13.42 3.02 -21.27
N LEU A 238 12.32 3.71 -21.59
CA LEU A 238 12.29 4.80 -22.56
C LEU A 238 13.14 6.00 -22.16
N ALA A 239 13.04 6.41 -20.90
CA ALA A 239 13.79 7.56 -20.41
C ALA A 239 15.31 7.31 -20.46
N CYS A 240 15.77 6.07 -20.33
CA CYS A 240 17.19 5.72 -20.48
C CYS A 240 17.71 5.96 -21.91
N VAL A 241 16.83 6.00 -22.92
CA VAL A 241 17.18 6.29 -24.32
C VAL A 241 16.94 7.76 -24.68
N GLY A 242 15.93 8.38 -24.11
CA GLY A 242 15.49 9.75 -24.42
C GLY A 242 16.06 10.86 -23.51
N GLY A 243 16.80 10.50 -22.48
CA GLY A 243 17.36 11.45 -21.48
C GLY A 243 16.84 11.23 -20.06
N PRO A 244 17.50 11.80 -19.06
CA PRO A 244 17.15 11.55 -17.65
C PRO A 244 15.74 12.07 -17.31
N PHE A 245 15.04 11.29 -16.50
CA PHE A 245 13.77 11.67 -15.90
C PHE A 245 13.98 12.94 -15.05
N ALA A 246 13.31 14.04 -15.37
CA ALA A 246 13.53 15.28 -14.63
C ALA A 246 12.99 15.14 -13.20
N PRO A 247 13.78 15.44 -12.15
CA PRO A 247 13.32 15.34 -10.75
C PRO A 247 12.05 16.13 -10.46
N ALA A 248 11.83 17.24 -11.17
CA ALA A 248 10.61 18.04 -11.06
C ALA A 248 9.32 17.25 -11.34
N TRP A 249 9.36 16.24 -12.21
CA TRP A 249 8.20 15.41 -12.52
C TRP A 249 7.81 14.52 -11.34
N ASN A 250 8.81 13.98 -10.62
CA ASN A 250 8.57 13.24 -9.39
C ASN A 250 7.96 14.14 -8.32
N VAL A 251 8.45 15.38 -8.14
CA VAL A 251 7.88 16.36 -7.21
C VAL A 251 6.40 16.59 -7.53
N ALA A 252 6.12 16.97 -8.78
CA ALA A 252 4.75 17.24 -9.22
C ALA A 252 3.85 16.02 -9.03
N GLY A 253 4.31 14.82 -9.39
CA GLY A 253 3.59 13.57 -9.21
C GLY A 253 3.25 13.26 -7.75
N TYR A 254 4.19 13.45 -6.82
CA TYR A 254 3.98 13.28 -5.38
C TYR A 254 2.90 14.22 -4.83
N LEU A 255 2.99 15.51 -5.16
CA LEU A 255 2.04 16.51 -4.70
C LEU A 255 0.64 16.27 -5.27
N LEU A 256 0.54 15.98 -6.58
CA LEU A 256 -0.73 15.69 -7.23
C LEU A 256 -1.35 14.38 -6.73
N ALA A 257 -0.58 13.32 -6.53
CA ALA A 257 -1.08 12.06 -5.99
C ALA A 257 -1.62 12.23 -4.57
N ALA A 258 -0.92 12.98 -3.72
CA ALA A 258 -1.37 13.28 -2.36
C ALA A 258 -2.69 14.09 -2.38
N MET A 259 -2.77 15.13 -3.22
CA MET A 259 -3.98 15.96 -3.37
C MET A 259 -5.16 15.14 -3.92
N LEU A 260 -4.93 14.30 -4.92
CA LEU A 260 -5.96 13.46 -5.53
C LEU A 260 -6.47 12.40 -4.53
N THR A 261 -5.58 11.76 -3.79
CA THR A 261 -5.96 10.79 -2.75
C THR A 261 -6.78 11.46 -1.66
N LEU A 262 -6.38 12.66 -1.21
CA LEU A 262 -7.14 13.45 -0.25
C LEU A 262 -8.53 13.81 -0.81
N ALA A 263 -8.61 14.23 -2.06
CA ALA A 263 -9.87 14.55 -2.72
C ALA A 263 -10.79 13.32 -2.81
N THR A 264 -10.26 12.15 -3.16
CA THR A 264 -11.04 10.91 -3.21
C THR A 264 -11.53 10.48 -1.82
N MET A 265 -10.72 10.65 -0.78
CA MET A 265 -11.14 10.38 0.60
C MET A 265 -12.29 11.30 1.05
N LEU A 266 -12.23 12.59 0.71
CA LEU A 266 -13.19 13.60 1.18
C LEU A 266 -14.48 13.66 0.34
N VAL A 267 -14.37 13.39 -0.97
CA VAL A 267 -15.48 13.59 -1.91
C VAL A 267 -16.20 12.29 -2.23
N CYS A 268 -15.45 11.21 -2.47
CA CYS A 268 -15.98 9.99 -3.09
C CYS A 268 -16.28 8.86 -2.12
N LYS A 269 -16.11 9.02 -0.79
CA LYS A 269 -16.12 7.91 0.17
C LYS A 269 -15.31 6.74 -0.42
N LEU A 270 -14.10 6.54 0.06
CA LEU A 270 -13.10 5.68 -0.57
C LEU A 270 -13.65 4.27 -0.87
N ASP A 271 -13.89 4.00 -2.14
CA ASP A 271 -14.20 2.67 -2.67
C ASP A 271 -12.95 2.19 -3.42
N PHE A 272 -12.33 1.12 -2.95
CA PHE A 272 -11.09 0.58 -3.55
C PHE A 272 -11.24 0.30 -5.03
N ASN A 273 -12.37 -0.28 -5.43
CA ASN A 273 -12.63 -0.63 -6.80
C ASN A 273 -12.71 0.61 -7.70
N ARG A 274 -13.46 1.61 -7.23
CA ARG A 274 -13.58 2.90 -7.91
C ARG A 274 -12.24 3.63 -7.94
N SER A 275 -11.53 3.66 -6.82
CA SER A 275 -10.23 4.33 -6.73
C SER A 275 -9.19 3.67 -7.62
N VAL A 276 -9.11 2.34 -7.65
CA VAL A 276 -8.13 1.62 -8.46
C VAL A 276 -8.50 1.68 -9.94
N TYR A 277 -9.72 1.27 -10.32
CA TYR A 277 -10.04 1.04 -11.72
C TYR A 277 -10.66 2.25 -12.43
N GLN A 278 -11.36 3.15 -11.72
CA GLN A 278 -11.95 4.34 -12.34
C GLN A 278 -11.06 5.59 -12.23
N ILE A 279 -10.04 5.59 -11.35
CA ILE A 279 -9.14 6.74 -11.18
C ILE A 279 -7.69 6.33 -11.48
N GLY A 280 -7.15 5.35 -10.74
CA GLY A 280 -5.72 5.00 -10.81
C GLY A 280 -5.29 4.45 -12.17
N PHE A 281 -5.98 3.45 -12.69
CA PHE A 281 -5.68 2.86 -14.01
C PHE A 281 -5.81 3.84 -15.17
N PRO A 282 -6.90 4.65 -15.27
CA PRO A 282 -6.99 5.70 -16.28
C PRO A 282 -5.88 6.75 -16.21
N LEU A 283 -5.43 7.13 -15.00
CA LEU A 283 -4.29 8.05 -14.86
C LEU A 283 -2.99 7.46 -15.40
N VAL A 284 -2.72 6.19 -15.09
CA VAL A 284 -1.56 5.47 -15.64
C VAL A 284 -1.68 5.37 -17.16
N GLY A 285 -2.85 4.96 -17.66
CA GLY A 285 -3.13 4.88 -19.09
C GLY A 285 -2.97 6.22 -19.80
N LEU A 286 -3.46 7.30 -19.20
CA LEU A 286 -3.31 8.65 -19.75
C LEU A 286 -1.84 9.10 -19.79
N GLY A 287 -1.06 8.74 -18.77
CA GLY A 287 0.38 8.99 -18.75
C GLY A 287 1.10 8.30 -19.92
N LEU A 288 0.79 7.01 -20.17
CA LEU A 288 1.32 6.25 -21.29
C LEU A 288 0.87 6.82 -22.64
N LEU A 289 -0.40 7.22 -22.75
CA LEU A 289 -0.96 7.81 -23.96
C LEU A 289 -0.27 9.15 -24.30
N CYS A 290 -0.14 10.04 -23.31
CA CYS A 290 0.54 11.32 -23.49
C CYS A 290 2.01 11.13 -23.91
N ALA A 291 2.69 10.14 -23.32
CA ALA A 291 4.06 9.80 -23.71
C ALA A 291 4.12 9.25 -25.16
N GLY A 292 3.15 8.44 -25.57
CA GLY A 292 3.06 7.90 -26.92
C GLY A 292 2.74 8.94 -28.00
N ILE A 293 1.90 9.93 -27.70
CA ILE A 293 1.52 10.99 -28.66
C ILE A 293 2.63 12.04 -28.78
N ALA A 294 3.26 12.42 -27.66
CA ALA A 294 4.27 13.49 -27.66
C ALA A 294 5.58 13.10 -28.34
N GLY A 295 5.80 11.82 -28.60
CA GLY A 295 7.09 11.31 -29.09
C GLY A 295 8.19 11.41 -28.01
N ALA A 296 9.40 11.01 -28.40
CA ALA A 296 10.56 11.20 -27.51
C ALA A 296 11.13 12.62 -27.65
N PRO A 297 11.57 13.28 -26.58
CA PRO A 297 11.55 12.85 -25.20
C PRO A 297 10.16 13.03 -24.56
N LEU A 298 9.85 12.17 -23.59
CA LEU A 298 8.63 12.18 -22.79
C LEU A 298 8.20 13.62 -22.45
N GLY A 299 7.09 14.06 -23.03
CA GLY A 299 6.50 15.34 -22.64
C GLY A 299 6.26 15.35 -21.14
N ALA A 300 6.69 16.41 -20.46
CA ALA A 300 6.54 16.56 -19.01
C ALA A 300 5.16 16.17 -18.46
N PRO A 301 4.02 16.47 -19.14
CA PRO A 301 2.69 16.08 -18.70
C PRO A 301 2.49 14.55 -18.58
N GLY A 302 2.98 13.78 -19.54
CA GLY A 302 2.84 12.31 -19.53
C GLY A 302 3.59 11.68 -18.36
N ALA A 303 4.81 12.13 -18.11
CA ALA A 303 5.62 11.68 -16.99
C ALA A 303 4.98 12.03 -15.63
N VAL A 304 4.49 13.26 -15.47
CA VAL A 304 3.79 13.69 -14.25
C VAL A 304 2.53 12.86 -14.01
N MET A 305 1.72 12.62 -15.03
CA MET A 305 0.52 11.78 -14.93
C MET A 305 0.84 10.35 -14.55
N GLN A 306 1.91 9.78 -15.15
CA GLN A 306 2.37 8.42 -14.83
C GLN A 306 2.80 8.31 -13.37
N VAL A 307 3.65 9.24 -12.89
CA VAL A 307 4.10 9.27 -11.49
C VAL A 307 2.90 9.49 -10.56
N THR A 308 1.98 10.37 -10.92
CA THR A 308 0.75 10.62 -10.14
C THR A 308 -0.09 9.34 -10.02
N GLY A 309 -0.35 8.65 -11.13
CA GLY A 309 -1.12 7.42 -11.15
C GLY A 309 -0.46 6.31 -10.35
N PHE A 310 0.86 6.13 -10.50
CA PHE A 310 1.65 5.17 -9.74
C PHE A 310 1.54 5.40 -8.23
N LEU A 311 1.78 6.63 -7.78
CA LEU A 311 1.76 6.98 -6.36
C LEU A 311 0.34 6.99 -5.77
N TYR A 312 -0.65 7.39 -6.55
CA TYR A 312 -2.04 7.28 -6.16
C TYR A 312 -2.44 5.83 -5.89
N LEU A 313 -2.10 4.92 -6.81
CA LEU A 313 -2.33 3.48 -6.62
C LEU A 313 -1.58 2.95 -5.41
N ASP A 314 -0.31 3.34 -5.21
CA ASP A 314 0.49 2.95 -4.05
C ASP A 314 -0.20 3.34 -2.74
N LEU A 315 -0.70 4.58 -2.60
CA LEU A 315 -1.41 5.04 -1.41
C LEU A 315 -2.72 4.27 -1.18
N VAL A 316 -3.51 4.04 -2.23
CA VAL A 316 -4.77 3.30 -2.14
C VAL A 316 -4.53 1.85 -1.76
N LEU A 317 -3.51 1.19 -2.34
CA LEU A 317 -3.16 -0.19 -2.02
C LEU A 317 -2.58 -0.33 -0.59
N TRP A 318 -1.86 0.67 -0.07
CA TRP A 318 -1.48 0.73 1.34
C TRP A 318 -2.70 0.79 2.27
N GLY A 319 -3.70 1.59 1.91
CA GLY A 319 -4.98 1.64 2.62
C GLY A 319 -5.69 0.29 2.61
N LEU A 320 -5.72 -0.39 1.47
CA LEU A 320 -6.29 -1.74 1.33
C LEU A 320 -5.52 -2.77 2.18
N GLY A 321 -4.19 -2.74 2.13
CA GLY A 321 -3.34 -3.62 2.96
C GLY A 321 -3.63 -3.46 4.44
N SER A 322 -3.71 -2.21 4.91
CA SER A 322 -4.07 -1.89 6.29
C SER A 322 -5.48 -2.38 6.67
N TYR A 323 -6.44 -2.28 5.74
CA TYR A 323 -7.78 -2.82 5.92
C TYR A 323 -7.78 -4.34 6.06
N LEU A 324 -7.04 -5.05 5.20
CA LEU A 324 -6.91 -6.51 5.26
C LEU A 324 -6.29 -6.99 6.59
N ILE A 325 -5.25 -6.31 7.05
CA ILE A 325 -4.57 -6.65 8.32
C ILE A 325 -5.52 -6.42 9.50
N LYS A 326 -6.15 -5.24 9.60
CA LYS A 326 -6.95 -4.87 10.76
C LYS A 326 -8.30 -5.57 10.79
N ASN A 327 -9.03 -5.53 9.67
CA ASN A 327 -10.42 -5.95 9.62
C ASN A 327 -10.60 -7.42 9.21
N CYS A 328 -9.72 -7.94 8.35
CA CYS A 328 -9.75 -9.33 7.90
C CYS A 328 -8.76 -10.21 8.68
N ARG A 329 -8.06 -9.66 9.68
CA ARG A 329 -7.06 -10.37 10.51
C ARG A 329 -6.02 -11.12 9.68
N GLN A 330 -5.67 -10.60 8.51
CA GLN A 330 -4.66 -11.22 7.65
C GLN A 330 -3.26 -10.95 8.20
N PRO A 331 -2.31 -11.90 8.06
CA PRO A 331 -0.93 -11.72 8.52
C PRO A 331 -0.27 -10.50 7.87
N ALA A 332 0.22 -9.58 8.69
CA ALA A 332 0.76 -8.31 8.20
C ALA A 332 1.97 -8.51 7.28
N THR A 333 2.85 -9.45 7.59
CA THR A 333 4.02 -9.77 6.76
C THR A 333 3.61 -10.28 5.38
N TRP A 334 2.62 -11.17 5.32
CA TRP A 334 2.10 -11.68 4.04
C TRP A 334 1.43 -10.59 3.20
N VAL A 335 0.53 -9.81 3.82
CA VAL A 335 -0.21 -8.72 3.15
C VAL A 335 0.71 -7.64 2.62
N ALA A 336 1.82 -7.37 3.31
CA ALA A 336 2.83 -6.44 2.84
C ALA A 336 3.72 -7.03 1.75
N ALA A 337 4.24 -8.26 1.97
CA ALA A 337 5.24 -8.85 1.10
C ALA A 337 4.67 -9.31 -0.25
N CYS A 338 3.47 -9.90 -0.28
CA CYS A 338 2.90 -10.48 -1.50
C CYS A 338 2.66 -9.45 -2.61
N PRO A 339 1.93 -8.32 -2.40
CA PRO A 339 1.75 -7.31 -3.43
C PRO A 339 3.05 -6.57 -3.76
N THR A 340 3.95 -6.39 -2.78
CA THR A 340 5.25 -5.74 -3.03
C THR A 340 6.16 -6.64 -3.88
N THR A 341 6.15 -7.97 -3.68
CA THR A 341 6.80 -8.92 -4.59
C THR A 341 6.29 -8.73 -6.01
N SER A 342 4.96 -8.68 -6.16
CA SER A 342 4.29 -8.53 -7.45
C SER A 342 4.61 -7.18 -8.13
N LEU A 343 4.64 -6.09 -7.35
CA LEU A 343 5.02 -4.77 -7.82
C LEU A 343 6.47 -4.74 -8.33
N MET A 344 7.42 -5.26 -7.54
CA MET A 344 8.84 -5.26 -7.89
C MET A 344 9.15 -6.20 -9.04
N ALA A 345 8.48 -7.36 -9.11
CA ALA A 345 8.54 -8.26 -10.26
C ALA A 345 7.96 -7.60 -11.51
N GLY A 346 6.85 -6.89 -11.38
CA GLY A 346 6.24 -6.10 -12.46
C GLY A 346 7.17 -5.01 -12.98
N ARG A 347 7.85 -4.29 -12.08
CA ARG A 347 8.88 -3.31 -12.45
C ARG A 347 10.04 -3.95 -13.22
N THR A 348 10.55 -5.07 -12.72
CA THR A 348 11.60 -5.82 -13.44
C THR A 348 11.13 -6.25 -14.83
N LEU A 349 9.90 -6.77 -14.93
CA LEU A 349 9.31 -7.18 -16.20
C LEU A 349 9.11 -5.98 -17.16
N GLY A 350 8.63 -4.86 -16.64
CA GLY A 350 8.46 -3.61 -17.42
C GLY A 350 9.77 -3.11 -18.01
N ALA A 351 10.84 -3.11 -17.22
CA ALA A 351 12.18 -2.73 -17.67
C ALA A 351 12.71 -3.68 -18.78
N VAL A 352 12.54 -5.00 -18.59
CA VAL A 352 12.96 -6.01 -19.59
C VAL A 352 12.14 -5.88 -20.86
N LEU A 353 10.81 -5.76 -20.76
CA LEU A 353 9.93 -5.56 -21.92
C LEU A 353 10.27 -4.26 -22.66
N GLY A 354 10.47 -3.17 -21.92
CA GLY A 354 10.86 -1.88 -22.51
C GLY A 354 12.18 -1.97 -23.26
N ALA A 355 13.20 -2.58 -22.67
CA ALA A 355 14.49 -2.78 -23.33
C ALA A 355 14.40 -3.70 -24.58
N ALA A 356 13.64 -4.79 -24.48
CA ALA A 356 13.44 -5.70 -25.63
C ALA A 356 12.70 -5.02 -26.78
N LEU A 357 11.66 -4.26 -26.47
CA LEU A 357 10.87 -3.55 -27.47
C LEU A 357 11.64 -2.40 -28.14
N LEU A 358 12.55 -1.74 -27.40
CA LEU A 358 13.47 -0.75 -27.98
C LEU A 358 14.39 -1.34 -29.04
N GLN A 359 14.79 -2.61 -28.89
CA GLN A 359 15.61 -3.30 -29.88
C GLN A 359 14.81 -3.79 -31.08
N LEU A 360 13.59 -4.28 -30.83
CA LEU A 360 12.73 -4.85 -31.88
C LEU A 360 12.05 -3.80 -32.76
N LEU A 361 11.81 -2.61 -32.20
CA LEU A 361 11.10 -1.50 -32.86
C LEU A 361 12.01 -0.27 -32.97
N PRO A 362 13.07 -0.33 -33.82
CA PRO A 362 13.92 0.83 -34.04
C PRO A 362 13.13 1.90 -34.80
N GLY A 363 12.87 3.01 -34.14
CA GLY A 363 12.18 4.16 -34.74
C GLY A 363 10.99 4.65 -33.92
N GLY A 364 10.79 5.97 -33.91
CA GLY A 364 9.79 6.62 -33.05
C GLY A 364 8.34 6.16 -33.23
N VAL A 365 7.95 5.78 -34.48
CA VAL A 365 6.55 5.41 -34.78
C VAL A 365 6.14 4.09 -34.13
N GLY A 366 7.00 3.06 -34.14
CA GLY A 366 6.70 1.77 -33.49
C GLY A 366 6.54 1.90 -32.00
N TRP A 367 7.31 2.78 -31.40
CA TRP A 367 7.29 3.08 -29.97
C TRP A 367 6.02 3.82 -29.54
N ASN A 368 5.65 4.85 -30.30
CA ASN A 368 4.41 5.58 -30.04
C ASN A 368 3.18 4.68 -30.14
N ALA A 369 3.13 3.81 -31.16
CA ALA A 369 2.08 2.82 -31.32
C ALA A 369 2.00 1.85 -30.12
N LEU A 370 3.15 1.39 -29.60
CA LEU A 370 3.21 0.52 -28.43
C LEU A 370 2.65 1.19 -27.17
N LEU A 371 3.08 2.42 -26.89
CA LEU A 371 2.61 3.15 -25.71
C LEU A 371 1.11 3.44 -25.80
N CYS A 372 0.61 3.82 -26.96
CA CYS A 372 -0.82 4.00 -27.18
C CYS A 372 -1.60 2.69 -27.01
N THR A 373 -1.04 1.56 -27.48
CA THR A 373 -1.64 0.23 -27.28
C THR A 373 -1.63 -0.16 -25.79
N ALA A 374 -0.53 0.05 -25.08
CA ALA A 374 -0.45 -0.19 -23.65
C ALA A 374 -1.45 0.68 -22.88
N ALA A 375 -1.57 1.96 -23.22
CA ALA A 375 -2.58 2.87 -22.66
C ALA A 375 -3.99 2.35 -22.88
N PHE A 376 -4.30 1.92 -24.09
CA PHE A 376 -5.59 1.31 -24.43
C PHE A 376 -5.86 0.06 -23.59
N CYS A 377 -4.88 -0.84 -23.44
CA CYS A 377 -5.01 -2.03 -22.62
C CYS A 377 -5.29 -1.68 -21.15
N PHE A 378 -4.66 -0.65 -20.57
CA PHE A 378 -4.93 -0.18 -19.23
C PHE A 378 -6.37 0.35 -19.07
N VAL A 379 -6.85 1.12 -20.02
CA VAL A 379 -8.23 1.63 -20.02
C VAL A 379 -9.24 0.50 -20.17
N MET A 380 -8.99 -0.44 -21.07
CA MET A 380 -9.85 -1.62 -21.24
C MET A 380 -9.87 -2.51 -20.00
N ALA A 381 -8.71 -2.75 -19.38
CA ALA A 381 -8.63 -3.48 -18.10
C ALA A 381 -9.42 -2.75 -17.01
N ALA A 382 -9.34 -1.43 -16.94
CA ALA A 382 -10.12 -0.62 -16.01
C ALA A 382 -11.63 -0.81 -16.22
N LEU A 383 -12.10 -0.75 -17.46
CA LEU A 383 -13.51 -0.94 -17.81
C LEU A 383 -14.00 -2.36 -17.49
N LEU A 384 -13.24 -3.38 -17.88
CA LEU A 384 -13.59 -4.79 -17.64
C LEU A 384 -13.62 -5.12 -16.15
N LEU A 385 -12.66 -4.61 -15.37
CA LEU A 385 -12.55 -4.89 -13.94
C LEU A 385 -13.46 -4.02 -13.08
N SER A 386 -13.95 -2.89 -13.59
CA SER A 386 -14.89 -2.03 -12.88
C SER A 386 -16.35 -2.49 -12.96
N ASN A 387 -16.66 -3.53 -13.72
CA ASN A 387 -18.02 -4.02 -13.90
C ASN A 387 -18.61 -4.58 -12.57
N ALA A 388 -19.89 -4.28 -12.31
CA ALA A 388 -20.60 -4.61 -11.08
C ALA A 388 -20.61 -6.12 -10.74
N ALA A 389 -20.63 -7.00 -11.75
CA ALA A 389 -20.54 -8.43 -11.56
C ALA A 389 -19.18 -8.87 -10.96
N ASN A 390 -18.11 -8.20 -11.36
CA ASN A 390 -16.75 -8.43 -10.88
C ASN A 390 -16.47 -7.78 -9.51
N LEU A 391 -17.31 -6.83 -9.08
CA LEU A 391 -17.19 -6.12 -7.80
C LEU A 391 -17.33 -7.05 -6.59
N ARG A 392 -18.11 -8.12 -6.73
CA ARG A 392 -18.45 -9.02 -5.62
C ARG A 392 -17.38 -10.09 -5.35
N THR A 393 -16.56 -10.44 -6.33
CA THR A 393 -15.68 -11.62 -6.25
C THR A 393 -14.19 -11.28 -6.23
N GLY A 394 -13.77 -10.14 -6.77
CA GLY A 394 -12.36 -9.87 -7.04
C GLY A 394 -11.53 -9.39 -5.86
N TRP A 395 -12.15 -8.83 -4.82
CA TRP A 395 -11.49 -8.36 -3.61
C TRP A 395 -11.72 -9.30 -2.41
N GLY A 396 -12.21 -10.52 -2.66
CA GLY A 396 -12.55 -11.48 -1.60
C GLY A 396 -13.66 -10.96 -0.68
N PHE A 397 -13.50 -11.11 0.63
CA PHE A 397 -14.45 -10.56 1.62
C PHE A 397 -14.36 -9.04 1.79
N VAL A 398 -13.44 -8.37 1.10
CA VAL A 398 -13.33 -6.93 1.12
C VAL A 398 -14.49 -6.35 0.33
N ARG A 399 -15.50 -5.82 1.01
CA ARG A 399 -16.51 -4.95 0.41
C ARG A 399 -15.97 -3.53 0.42
N PRO A 400 -15.51 -2.99 -0.72
CA PRO A 400 -15.15 -1.59 -0.82
C PRO A 400 -16.45 -0.78 -0.80
N GLY A 401 -16.56 0.23 0.03
CA GLY A 401 -17.62 1.22 -0.11
C GLY A 401 -18.58 1.40 1.04
N GLY A 402 -18.24 0.95 2.22
CA GLY A 402 -18.91 1.41 3.44
C GLY A 402 -17.88 2.04 4.39
N PRO A 403 -18.13 3.20 4.98
CA PRO A 403 -17.43 3.53 6.20
C PRO A 403 -17.77 2.45 7.21
N ASP A 404 -16.82 1.67 7.65
CA ASP A 404 -16.83 0.78 8.82
C ASP A 404 -18.10 -0.08 9.14
N ASP A 405 -19.23 0.16 8.48
CA ASP A 405 -20.53 -0.37 8.88
C ASP A 405 -20.70 -1.88 8.69
N GLY A 406 -20.19 -2.45 7.61
CA GLY A 406 -20.37 -3.90 7.35
C GLY A 406 -19.34 -4.76 8.07
N THR A 407 -18.13 -4.28 8.26
CA THR A 407 -17.01 -5.03 8.84
C THR A 407 -17.05 -4.98 10.36
N ASN A 408 -17.41 -3.82 10.91
CA ASN A 408 -17.64 -3.67 12.34
C ASN A 408 -18.86 -4.46 12.80
N ALA A 409 -19.92 -4.53 11.98
CA ALA A 409 -21.09 -5.38 12.25
C ALA A 409 -20.73 -6.87 12.20
N HIS A 410 -19.94 -7.31 11.21
CA HIS A 410 -19.47 -8.70 11.14
C HIS A 410 -18.58 -9.07 12.33
N ARG A 411 -17.65 -8.18 12.69
CA ARG A 411 -16.77 -8.36 13.85
C ARG A 411 -17.55 -8.34 15.16
N ALA A 412 -18.53 -7.43 15.29
CA ALA A 412 -19.42 -7.41 16.45
C ALA A 412 -20.22 -8.74 16.55
N CYS A 413 -20.75 -9.22 15.44
CA CYS A 413 -21.42 -10.53 15.40
C CYS A 413 -20.48 -11.69 15.77
N GLN A 414 -19.22 -11.65 15.32
CA GLN A 414 -18.23 -12.68 15.63
C GLN A 414 -17.88 -12.69 17.11
N ILE A 415 -17.63 -11.52 17.72
CA ILE A 415 -17.34 -11.41 19.16
C ILE A 415 -18.55 -11.87 19.98
N VAL A 416 -19.76 -11.45 19.59
CA VAL A 416 -20.99 -11.93 20.23
C VAL A 416 -21.12 -13.45 20.11
N ALA A 417 -20.75 -14.01 18.97
CA ALA A 417 -20.77 -15.46 18.79
C ALA A 417 -19.75 -16.19 19.68
N GLU A 418 -18.56 -15.62 19.84
CA GLU A 418 -17.51 -16.13 20.74
C GLU A 418 -17.90 -15.98 22.21
N ASP A 419 -18.36 -14.79 22.63
CA ASP A 419 -18.76 -14.48 24.01
C ASP A 419 -19.92 -15.38 24.51
N PHE A 420 -20.88 -15.69 23.63
CA PHE A 420 -22.08 -16.47 23.95
C PHE A 420 -22.07 -17.89 23.38
N SER A 421 -20.92 -18.36 22.90
CA SER A 421 -20.75 -19.72 22.36
C SER A 421 -21.82 -20.11 21.34
N LEU A 422 -22.07 -19.22 20.37
CA LEU A 422 -23.02 -19.52 19.30
C LEU A 422 -22.45 -20.58 18.35
N THR A 423 -23.32 -21.49 17.91
CA THR A 423 -22.94 -22.47 16.88
C THR A 423 -22.70 -21.78 15.53
N GLN A 424 -22.02 -22.44 14.61
CA GLN A 424 -21.75 -21.93 13.26
C GLN A 424 -23.05 -21.51 12.54
N ARG A 425 -24.13 -22.29 12.69
CA ARG A 425 -25.45 -21.96 12.10
C ARG A 425 -26.13 -20.78 12.76
N GLU A 426 -26.04 -20.65 14.06
CA GLU A 426 -26.55 -19.49 14.81
C GLU A 426 -25.78 -18.23 14.40
N PHE A 427 -24.49 -18.31 14.22
CA PHE A 427 -23.67 -17.18 13.75
C PHE A 427 -24.06 -16.75 12.31
N GLU A 428 -24.29 -17.69 11.40
CA GLU A 428 -24.74 -17.39 10.04
C GLU A 428 -26.09 -16.68 10.03
N VAL A 429 -27.04 -17.14 10.85
CA VAL A 429 -28.35 -16.51 11.04
C VAL A 429 -28.21 -15.12 11.67
N LEU A 430 -27.46 -14.99 12.77
CA LEU A 430 -27.20 -13.71 13.43
C LEU A 430 -26.67 -12.66 12.46
N ARG A 431 -25.65 -13.01 11.69
CA ARG A 431 -25.03 -12.11 10.74
C ARG A 431 -26.00 -11.55 9.69
N ARG A 432 -26.87 -12.40 9.14
CA ARG A 432 -27.84 -12.02 8.11
C ARG A 432 -28.97 -11.16 8.68
N ILE A 433 -29.48 -11.52 9.85
CA ILE A 433 -30.51 -10.75 10.55
C ILE A 433 -30.00 -9.36 10.92
N VAL A 434 -28.76 -9.25 11.41
CA VAL A 434 -28.12 -7.95 11.72
C VAL A 434 -27.91 -7.13 10.44
N ALA A 435 -27.61 -7.77 9.31
CA ALA A 435 -27.49 -7.12 8.01
C ALA A 435 -28.83 -6.60 7.45
N GLY A 436 -29.95 -6.88 8.11
CA GLY A 436 -31.28 -6.37 7.72
C GLY A 436 -32.11 -7.34 6.90
N GLU A 437 -31.59 -8.55 6.60
CA GLU A 437 -32.35 -9.56 5.84
C GLU A 437 -33.61 -10.01 6.61
N SER A 438 -34.67 -10.33 5.88
CA SER A 438 -35.88 -10.92 6.47
C SER A 438 -35.66 -12.40 6.80
N ARG A 439 -36.51 -12.98 7.65
CA ARG A 439 -36.44 -14.41 7.98
C ARG A 439 -36.60 -15.31 6.75
N ALA A 440 -37.41 -14.88 5.77
CA ALA A 440 -37.61 -15.57 4.52
C ALA A 440 -36.32 -15.55 3.66
N ASP A 441 -35.71 -14.40 3.52
CA ASP A 441 -34.45 -14.23 2.77
C ASP A 441 -33.31 -15.04 3.38
N VAL A 442 -33.24 -15.09 4.74
CA VAL A 442 -32.27 -15.91 5.47
C VAL A 442 -32.50 -17.39 5.23
N ALA A 443 -33.77 -17.82 5.24
CA ALA A 443 -34.14 -19.24 4.99
C ALA A 443 -33.74 -19.67 3.58
N GLU A 444 -34.05 -18.85 2.58
CA GLU A 444 -33.67 -19.08 1.18
C GLU A 444 -32.14 -19.11 1.02
N ALA A 445 -31.43 -18.13 1.57
CA ALA A 445 -29.99 -18.00 1.43
C ALA A 445 -29.18 -19.09 2.15
N LEU A 446 -29.73 -19.70 3.22
CA LEU A 446 -29.11 -20.79 3.96
C LEU A 446 -29.64 -22.19 3.55
N PHE A 447 -30.56 -22.24 2.59
CA PHE A 447 -31.23 -23.47 2.14
C PHE A 447 -31.86 -24.24 3.29
N ILE A 448 -32.59 -23.56 4.22
CA ILE A 448 -33.29 -24.13 5.35
C ILE A 448 -34.75 -23.67 5.41
N ALA A 449 -35.58 -24.37 6.15
CA ALA A 449 -36.97 -23.95 6.32
C ALA A 449 -37.09 -22.67 7.18
N PRO A 450 -38.06 -21.78 6.92
CA PRO A 450 -38.29 -20.58 7.73
C PRO A 450 -38.50 -20.87 9.23
N ASN A 451 -39.11 -22.01 9.56
CA ASN A 451 -39.24 -22.45 10.94
C ASN A 451 -37.89 -22.79 11.59
N THR A 452 -36.95 -23.33 10.83
CA THR A 452 -35.57 -23.57 11.31
C THR A 452 -34.84 -22.28 11.64
N VAL A 453 -35.02 -21.24 10.81
CA VAL A 453 -34.49 -19.89 11.13
C VAL A 453 -35.10 -19.36 12.42
N LYS A 454 -36.40 -19.55 12.63
CA LYS A 454 -37.10 -19.16 13.87
C LYS A 454 -36.54 -19.89 15.09
N THR A 455 -36.21 -21.16 14.97
CA THR A 455 -35.60 -21.97 16.04
C THR A 455 -34.19 -21.45 16.37
N HIS A 456 -33.35 -21.19 15.37
CA HIS A 456 -32.04 -20.62 15.59
C HIS A 456 -32.11 -19.23 16.23
N LEU A 457 -33.05 -18.36 15.79
CA LEU A 457 -33.27 -17.07 16.43
C LEU A 457 -33.69 -17.18 17.88
N HIS A 458 -34.58 -18.13 18.19
CA HIS A 458 -34.99 -18.34 19.57
C HIS A 458 -33.82 -18.80 20.45
N SER A 459 -32.96 -19.67 19.94
CA SER A 459 -31.72 -20.06 20.64
C SER A 459 -30.77 -18.89 20.85
N ILE A 460 -30.59 -18.03 19.82
CA ILE A 460 -29.76 -16.81 19.93
C ILE A 460 -30.35 -15.87 20.98
N TYR A 461 -31.66 -15.62 20.97
CA TYR A 461 -32.31 -14.76 21.96
C TYR A 461 -32.11 -15.27 23.39
N ALA A 462 -32.28 -16.58 23.60
CA ALA A 462 -32.05 -17.19 24.91
C ALA A 462 -30.60 -17.09 25.39
N LYS A 463 -29.63 -17.21 24.45
CA LYS A 463 -28.19 -17.10 24.78
C LYS A 463 -27.75 -15.66 25.08
N LEU A 464 -28.32 -14.67 24.39
CA LEU A 464 -27.97 -13.26 24.55
C LEU A 464 -28.86 -12.50 25.56
N ASP A 465 -29.88 -13.17 26.09
CA ASP A 465 -30.90 -12.55 26.97
C ASP A 465 -31.60 -11.36 26.30
N VAL A 466 -31.99 -11.52 25.03
CA VAL A 466 -32.73 -10.52 24.25
C VAL A 466 -34.06 -11.10 23.81
N HIS A 467 -35.08 -10.26 23.55
CA HIS A 467 -36.44 -10.74 23.34
C HIS A 467 -36.95 -10.64 21.91
N ASN A 468 -36.31 -9.81 21.10
CA ASN A 468 -36.74 -9.57 19.72
C ASN A 468 -35.58 -9.18 18.79
N VAL A 469 -35.86 -9.06 17.49
CA VAL A 469 -34.86 -8.70 16.47
C VAL A 469 -34.32 -7.28 16.67
N HIS A 470 -35.15 -6.37 17.20
CA HIS A 470 -34.73 -5.01 17.44
C HIS A 470 -33.70 -4.94 18.57
N ASP A 471 -33.95 -5.64 19.67
CA ASP A 471 -33.02 -5.74 20.80
C ASP A 471 -31.72 -6.43 20.39
N LEU A 472 -31.83 -7.49 19.57
CA LEU A 472 -30.67 -8.19 19.01
C LEU A 472 -29.77 -7.24 18.19
N ARG A 473 -30.39 -6.45 17.30
CA ARG A 473 -29.67 -5.46 16.51
C ARG A 473 -29.06 -4.37 17.39
N ALA A 474 -29.82 -3.87 18.35
CA ALA A 474 -29.33 -2.85 19.29
C ALA A 474 -28.15 -3.39 20.13
N TYR A 475 -28.20 -4.65 20.56
CA TYR A 475 -27.13 -5.30 21.31
C TYR A 475 -25.83 -5.37 20.47
N VAL A 476 -25.95 -5.86 19.21
CA VAL A 476 -24.80 -5.94 18.30
C VAL A 476 -24.29 -4.54 17.92
N ASP A 477 -25.17 -3.56 17.74
CA ASP A 477 -24.81 -2.16 17.44
C ASP A 477 -24.11 -1.48 18.62
N ASN A 478 -24.49 -1.75 19.86
CA ASN A 478 -23.78 -1.26 21.05
C ASN A 478 -22.37 -1.88 21.12
N ARG A 479 -22.27 -3.19 20.86
CA ARG A 479 -20.97 -3.86 20.78
C ARG A 479 -20.11 -3.30 19.64
N ARG A 480 -20.73 -2.94 18.51
CA ARG A 480 -20.08 -2.25 17.39
C ARG A 480 -19.53 -0.87 17.76
N ARG A 481 -20.29 -0.09 18.52
CA ARG A 481 -19.89 1.26 18.98
C ARG A 481 -18.70 1.19 19.94
N SER A 482 -18.59 0.17 20.77
CA SER A 482 -17.43 -0.03 21.66
C SER A 482 -16.11 -0.28 20.93
N PHE A 483 -16.13 -0.52 19.62
CA PHE A 483 -14.95 -0.63 18.75
C PHE A 483 -14.72 0.61 17.87
N SER A 484 -15.61 1.61 17.95
CA SER A 484 -15.44 2.88 17.22
C SER A 484 -14.48 3.77 17.99
N PRO A 485 -13.46 4.38 17.36
CA PRO A 485 -12.47 5.22 18.07
C PRO A 485 -13.05 6.48 18.74
N SER A 486 -14.35 6.76 18.57
CA SER A 486 -15.03 7.90 19.17
C SER A 486 -15.36 7.72 20.66
N SER A 487 -15.46 6.50 21.17
CA SER A 487 -15.76 6.28 22.59
C SER A 487 -14.52 6.34 23.49
N GLU A 488 -13.33 6.01 22.99
CA GLU A 488 -12.09 6.13 23.76
C GLU A 488 -11.60 7.59 23.91
N ASN A 489 -11.97 8.47 22.98
CA ASN A 489 -11.58 9.89 23.05
C ASN A 489 -12.53 10.75 23.89
N GLU A 490 -13.76 10.33 24.14
CA GLU A 490 -14.68 11.00 25.04
C GLU A 490 -14.34 10.67 26.51
N GLU A 491 -13.95 9.44 26.83
CA GLU A 491 -13.52 9.05 28.17
C GLU A 491 -12.18 9.68 28.61
N ILE A 492 -11.27 9.97 27.65
CA ILE A 492 -10.00 10.64 27.93
C ILE A 492 -10.20 12.15 28.14
N LEU A 493 -11.20 12.75 27.49
CA LEU A 493 -11.51 14.17 27.61
C LEU A 493 -12.37 14.49 28.84
N GLU A 494 -13.12 13.53 29.36
CA GLU A 494 -13.87 13.69 30.63
C GLU A 494 -12.99 13.43 31.88
N ASN A 495 -11.88 12.70 31.74
CA ASN A 495 -10.96 12.45 32.87
C ASN A 495 -9.84 13.51 33.00
N ASP A 496 -9.69 14.44 32.05
CA ASP A 496 -8.72 15.54 32.07
C ASP A 496 -9.39 16.92 32.22
N ALA A 497 -10.69 16.98 32.54
CA ALA A 497 -11.45 18.19 32.91
C ALA A 497 -11.83 18.15 34.42
#